data_cbf320681cbb28e7d870013d540c57f6
#
_entry.id   cbf320681cbb28e7d870013d540c57f6
#
_cell.length_a   1.000
_cell.length_b   1.000
_cell.length_c   1.000
_cell.angle_alpha   90.00
_cell.angle_beta   90.00
_cell.angle_gamma   90.00
#
_symmetry.space_group_name_H-M   'P 1'
#
loop_
_entity.id
_entity.type
_entity.pdbx_description
1 polymer ?
#
loop_
_entity_poly.entity_id
_entity_poly.type
_entity_poly.pdbx_seq_one_letter_code
_entity_poly.pdbx_strand_id
1 'polypeptide(L)'
;MRTFVSGGKTVTVFPAGVPDAPVVYLNTFGDEGQKVFDALASCGCPPLSLVAVSGLDWNHDMAPWDCPAVFKNAESFTGGADESLRLLAGEILPRAERELAGTPRWRGIAGYSLAGLFALYALYKSDVFSRAASVSGSLWFPGFREYVFSHAPKRRPDRVYFSVGDRESKTKNPVRQTVQENTVAICGI
;
A
#
# COMPACT_ATOMS: atom_id res chain seq x y z
N MET A 1 6.29 -10.71 17.74
CA MET A 1 6.83 -10.48 16.39
C MET A 1 7.26 -11.80 15.79
N ARG A 2 6.90 -12.05 14.54
CA ARG A 2 7.27 -13.23 13.75
C ARG A 2 7.68 -12.82 12.35
N THR A 3 8.70 -13.48 11.79
CA THR A 3 9.19 -13.19 10.44
C THR A 3 9.26 -14.45 9.60
N PHE A 4 8.89 -14.35 8.32
CA PHE A 4 9.00 -15.43 7.33
C PHE A 4 9.28 -14.88 5.94
N VAL A 5 9.65 -15.75 5.01
CA VAL A 5 9.83 -15.42 3.59
C VAL A 5 8.73 -16.09 2.77
N SER A 6 8.16 -15.37 1.80
CA SER A 6 7.19 -15.85 0.81
C SER A 6 7.41 -15.12 -0.51
N GLY A 7 7.53 -15.84 -1.61
CA GLY A 7 7.79 -15.26 -2.93
C GLY A 7 9.03 -14.36 -2.98
N GLY A 8 10.10 -14.69 -2.23
CA GLY A 8 11.29 -13.86 -2.13
C GLY A 8 11.14 -12.59 -1.27
N LYS A 9 9.95 -12.29 -0.75
CA LYS A 9 9.68 -11.12 0.10
C LYS A 9 9.84 -11.51 1.57
N THR A 10 10.33 -10.57 2.38
CA THR A 10 10.40 -10.73 3.84
C THR A 10 9.13 -10.16 4.46
N VAL A 11 8.45 -10.99 5.25
CA VAL A 11 7.19 -10.63 5.90
C VAL A 11 7.38 -10.66 7.41
N THR A 12 7.14 -9.54 8.08
CA THR A 12 7.20 -9.43 9.53
C THR A 12 5.82 -9.12 10.09
N VAL A 13 5.33 -10.00 10.97
CA VAL A 13 4.03 -9.90 11.64
C VAL A 13 4.21 -9.35 13.05
N PHE A 14 3.49 -8.28 13.36
CA PHE A 14 3.39 -7.64 14.67
C PHE A 14 1.95 -7.83 15.18
N PRO A 15 1.66 -8.87 15.98
CA PRO A 15 0.32 -9.10 16.49
C PRO A 15 -0.10 -8.04 17.51
N ALA A 16 -1.36 -7.66 17.48
CA ALA A 16 -1.96 -6.70 18.41
C ALA A 16 -2.04 -7.19 19.88
N GLY A 17 -1.88 -8.49 20.11
CA GLY A 17 -2.00 -9.09 21.44
C GLY A 17 -3.43 -9.23 21.95
N VAL A 18 -4.45 -8.84 21.17
CA VAL A 18 -5.88 -9.01 21.49
C VAL A 18 -6.58 -9.77 20.38
N PRO A 19 -7.61 -10.61 20.70
CA PRO A 19 -8.35 -11.37 19.71
C PRO A 19 -9.07 -10.46 18.71
N ASP A 20 -9.18 -10.96 17.47
CA ASP A 20 -9.94 -10.34 16.38
C ASP A 20 -9.57 -8.88 16.08
N ALA A 21 -8.38 -8.44 16.52
CA ALA A 21 -7.89 -7.11 16.18
C ALA A 21 -7.80 -6.94 14.65
N PRO A 22 -8.07 -5.75 14.12
CA PRO A 22 -7.86 -5.49 12.70
C PRO A 22 -6.40 -5.70 12.31
N VAL A 23 -6.16 -5.94 11.02
CA VAL A 23 -4.82 -6.08 10.47
C VAL A 23 -4.59 -5.09 9.34
N VAL A 24 -3.41 -4.47 9.33
CA VAL A 24 -2.94 -3.61 8.25
C VAL A 24 -1.72 -4.24 7.58
N TYR A 25 -1.77 -4.40 6.27
CA TYR A 25 -0.66 -4.84 5.43
C TYR A 25 0.08 -3.59 4.93
N LEU A 26 1.36 -3.49 5.23
CA LEU A 26 2.21 -2.35 4.91
C LEU A 26 3.35 -2.80 4.00
N ASN A 27 3.35 -2.33 2.75
CA ASN A 27 4.48 -2.50 1.86
C ASN A 27 5.53 -1.44 2.17
N THR A 28 6.77 -1.86 2.45
CA THR A 28 7.87 -1.01 2.89
C THR A 28 9.04 -1.09 1.92
N PHE A 29 9.77 0.01 1.76
CA PHE A 29 10.98 0.02 0.93
C PHE A 29 12.14 -0.76 1.60
N GLY A 30 12.25 -0.64 2.92
CA GLY A 30 13.23 -1.32 3.74
C GLY A 30 12.58 -2.00 4.95
N ASP A 31 13.16 -1.82 6.12
CA ASP A 31 12.77 -2.43 7.39
C ASP A 31 11.97 -1.48 8.32
N GLU A 32 11.17 -0.59 7.73
CA GLU A 32 10.41 0.43 8.48
C GLU A 32 9.30 -0.17 9.36
N GLY A 33 8.95 -1.44 9.19
CA GLY A 33 7.80 -2.08 9.85
C GLY A 33 7.82 -1.93 11.37
N GLN A 34 8.97 -2.13 12.03
CA GLN A 34 9.11 -1.95 13.47
C GLN A 34 8.85 -0.50 13.88
N LYS A 35 9.44 0.47 13.17
CA LYS A 35 9.27 1.90 13.47
C LYS A 35 7.82 2.34 13.37
N VAL A 36 7.10 1.84 12.34
CA VAL A 36 5.67 2.13 12.16
C VAL A 36 4.87 1.50 13.30
N PHE A 37 5.14 0.24 13.66
CA PHE A 37 4.44 -0.41 14.76
C PHE A 37 4.63 0.31 16.09
N ASP A 38 5.85 0.75 16.42
CA ASP A 38 6.17 1.51 17.63
C ASP A 38 5.49 2.89 17.61
N ALA A 39 5.44 3.54 16.46
CA ALA A 39 4.76 4.83 16.29
C ALA A 39 3.24 4.70 16.50
N LEU A 40 2.60 3.64 16.03
CA LEU A 40 1.18 3.38 16.28
C LEU A 40 0.88 3.30 17.77
N ALA A 41 1.70 2.58 18.53
CA ALA A 41 1.57 2.49 19.99
C ALA A 41 1.77 3.86 20.65
N SER A 42 2.78 4.62 20.24
CA SER A 42 3.10 5.94 20.80
C SER A 42 2.01 6.99 20.52
N CYS A 43 1.30 6.86 19.41
CA CYS A 43 0.19 7.75 19.02
C CYS A 43 -1.15 7.36 19.66
N GLY A 44 -1.20 6.36 20.55
CA GLY A 44 -2.42 5.89 21.16
C GLY A 44 -3.39 5.22 20.20
N CYS A 45 -2.87 4.63 19.12
CA CYS A 45 -3.69 3.90 18.15
C CYS A 45 -4.39 2.72 18.86
N PRO A 46 -5.68 2.48 18.59
CA PRO A 46 -6.35 1.28 19.08
C PRO A 46 -5.60 0.01 18.65
N PRO A 47 -5.69 -1.09 19.41
CA PRO A 47 -5.00 -2.34 19.06
C PRO A 47 -5.25 -2.76 17.62
N LEU A 48 -4.19 -2.90 16.85
CA LEU A 48 -4.19 -3.44 15.49
C LEU A 48 -2.93 -4.30 15.27
N SER A 49 -3.04 -5.30 14.43
CA SER A 49 -1.91 -6.07 13.95
C SER A 49 -1.31 -5.39 12.71
N LEU A 50 0.01 -5.38 12.61
CA LEU A 50 0.70 -4.89 11.43
C LEU A 50 1.44 -6.06 10.75
N VAL A 51 1.31 -6.15 9.43
CA VAL A 51 2.07 -7.08 8.59
C VAL A 51 2.91 -6.24 7.63
N ALA A 52 4.20 -6.13 7.90
CA ALA A 52 5.13 -5.41 7.05
C ALA A 52 5.74 -6.35 6.01
N VAL A 53 5.71 -5.94 4.74
CA VAL A 53 6.28 -6.66 3.60
C VAL A 53 7.43 -5.84 3.03
N SER A 54 8.63 -6.41 3.01
CA SER A 54 9.86 -5.79 2.51
C SER A 54 10.60 -6.72 1.54
N GLY A 55 11.74 -6.26 0.99
CA GLY A 55 12.46 -6.99 -0.05
C GLY A 55 11.74 -6.93 -1.40
N LEU A 56 11.06 -5.83 -1.65
CA LEU A 56 10.30 -5.57 -2.87
C LEU A 56 11.21 -5.07 -3.98
N ASP A 57 10.99 -5.53 -5.21
CA ASP A 57 11.43 -4.83 -6.40
C ASP A 57 10.46 -3.65 -6.62
N TRP A 58 10.86 -2.48 -6.10
CA TRP A 58 9.96 -1.35 -5.92
C TRP A 58 9.27 -0.89 -7.19
N ASN A 59 10.03 -0.76 -8.29
CA ASN A 59 9.51 -0.29 -9.57
C ASN A 59 8.74 -1.38 -10.34
N HIS A 60 8.91 -2.63 -9.97
CA HIS A 60 8.15 -3.75 -10.50
C HIS A 60 6.91 -4.03 -9.65
N ASP A 61 7.13 -4.40 -8.40
CA ASP A 61 6.10 -4.93 -7.51
C ASP A 61 4.96 -3.93 -7.20
N MET A 62 5.27 -2.61 -7.19
CA MET A 62 4.31 -1.59 -6.79
C MET A 62 3.70 -0.83 -7.98
N ALA A 63 4.19 -1.04 -9.20
CA ALA A 63 3.70 -0.35 -10.39
C ALA A 63 2.55 -1.12 -11.06
N PRO A 64 1.40 -0.47 -11.33
CA PRO A 64 0.23 -1.10 -11.98
C PRO A 64 0.51 -1.62 -13.39
N TRP A 65 1.36 -0.94 -14.16
CA TRP A 65 1.72 -1.27 -15.54
C TRP A 65 3.09 -0.70 -15.91
N ASP A 66 3.58 -1.10 -17.06
CA ASP A 66 4.83 -0.60 -17.61
C ASP A 66 4.75 0.90 -17.86
N CYS A 67 5.76 1.62 -17.43
CA CYS A 67 5.87 3.04 -17.65
C CYS A 67 7.36 3.42 -17.79
N PRO A 68 7.74 4.22 -18.80
CA PRO A 68 9.10 4.75 -18.89
C PRO A 68 9.48 5.54 -17.63
N ALA A 69 10.77 5.62 -17.36
CA ALA A 69 11.29 6.42 -16.26
C ALA A 69 10.81 7.88 -16.36
N VAL A 70 10.15 8.36 -15.30
CA VAL A 70 9.67 9.75 -15.22
C VAL A 70 10.72 10.70 -14.63
N PHE A 71 11.84 10.17 -14.19
CA PHE A 71 12.98 10.94 -13.66
C PHE A 71 14.21 10.69 -14.49
N LYS A 72 15.06 11.72 -14.59
CA LYS A 72 16.37 11.59 -15.23
C LYS A 72 17.22 10.58 -14.44
N ASN A 73 17.82 9.63 -15.13
CA ASN A 73 18.64 8.55 -14.58
C ASN A 73 17.91 7.59 -13.61
N ALA A 74 16.58 7.53 -13.63
CA ALA A 74 15.82 6.51 -12.94
C ALA A 74 15.54 5.29 -13.82
N GLU A 75 15.23 4.18 -13.20
CA GLU A 75 14.76 2.98 -13.87
C GLU A 75 13.29 3.12 -14.28
N SER A 76 12.89 2.43 -15.33
CA SER A 76 11.51 2.31 -15.77
C SER A 76 10.70 1.47 -14.77
N PHE A 77 9.38 1.64 -14.80
CA PHE A 77 8.45 0.78 -14.09
C PHE A 77 8.05 -0.40 -14.97
N THR A 78 7.93 -1.58 -14.39
CA THR A 78 7.73 -2.84 -15.13
C THR A 78 6.46 -3.61 -14.77
N GLY A 79 5.48 -2.93 -14.18
CA GLY A 79 4.08 -3.37 -14.16
C GLY A 79 3.76 -4.67 -13.42
N GLY A 80 4.47 -5.02 -12.33
CA GLY A 80 4.29 -6.27 -11.58
C GLY A 80 3.26 -6.24 -10.46
N ALA A 81 2.49 -5.15 -10.30
CA ALA A 81 1.56 -5.00 -9.18
C ALA A 81 0.48 -6.10 -9.11
N ASP A 82 -0.02 -6.61 -10.23
CA ASP A 82 -0.99 -7.71 -10.25
C ASP A 82 -0.39 -9.01 -9.68
N GLU A 83 0.87 -9.29 -9.96
CA GLU A 83 1.57 -10.46 -9.44
C GLU A 83 1.86 -10.31 -7.95
N SER A 84 2.34 -9.14 -7.53
CA SER A 84 2.58 -8.81 -6.14
C SER A 84 1.30 -8.88 -5.31
N LEU A 85 0.18 -8.42 -5.85
CA LEU A 85 -1.12 -8.52 -5.17
C LEU A 85 -1.61 -9.98 -5.06
N ARG A 86 -1.40 -10.80 -6.10
CA ARG A 86 -1.72 -12.23 -6.04
C ARG A 86 -0.90 -12.95 -4.98
N LEU A 87 0.40 -12.65 -4.88
CA LEU A 87 1.28 -13.18 -3.82
C LEU A 87 0.80 -12.71 -2.44
N LEU A 88 0.51 -11.41 -2.30
CA LEU A 88 0.05 -10.83 -1.04
C LEU A 88 -1.26 -11.47 -0.57
N ALA A 89 -2.28 -11.52 -1.43
CA ALA A 89 -3.60 -12.03 -1.08
C ALA A 89 -3.66 -13.57 -0.98
N GLY A 90 -2.93 -14.29 -1.86
CA GLY A 90 -3.00 -15.74 -1.95
C GLY A 90 -2.05 -16.50 -1.02
N GLU A 91 -0.92 -15.91 -0.65
CA GLU A 91 0.09 -16.61 0.14
C GLU A 91 0.43 -15.88 1.44
N ILE A 92 0.78 -14.59 1.35
CA ILE A 92 1.26 -13.83 2.52
C ILE A 92 0.13 -13.66 3.54
N LEU A 93 -1.04 -13.19 3.09
CA LEU A 93 -2.19 -12.93 3.95
C LEU A 93 -2.63 -14.19 4.73
N PRO A 94 -2.91 -15.34 4.10
CA PRO A 94 -3.31 -16.54 4.84
C PRO A 94 -2.24 -17.04 5.82
N ARG A 95 -0.95 -16.85 5.49
CA ARG A 95 0.15 -17.27 6.36
C ARG A 95 0.33 -16.32 7.53
N ALA A 96 0.27 -15.00 7.30
CA ALA A 96 0.41 -14.01 8.34
C ALA A 96 -0.75 -14.06 9.35
N GLU A 97 -1.98 -14.31 8.88
CA GLU A 97 -3.15 -14.37 9.76
C GLU A 97 -3.17 -15.58 10.68
N ARG A 98 -2.45 -16.66 10.36
CA ARG A 98 -2.26 -17.78 11.31
C ARG A 98 -1.43 -17.39 12.55
N GLU A 99 -0.69 -16.30 12.48
CA GLU A 99 0.10 -15.77 13.60
C GLU A 99 -0.70 -14.78 14.47
N LEU A 100 -1.95 -14.48 14.09
CA LEU A 100 -2.82 -13.55 14.83
C LEU A 100 -3.72 -14.30 15.81
N ALA A 101 -4.19 -13.59 16.82
CA ALA A 101 -5.18 -14.10 17.77
C ALA A 101 -6.60 -13.90 17.18
N GLY A 102 -7.18 -14.95 16.63
CA GLY A 102 -8.53 -14.94 16.04
C GLY A 102 -8.56 -14.42 14.60
N THR A 103 -9.75 -14.02 14.15
CA THR A 103 -10.00 -13.55 12.79
C THR A 103 -10.06 -12.02 12.74
N PRO A 104 -9.24 -11.34 11.93
CA PRO A 104 -9.26 -9.89 11.85
C PRO A 104 -10.64 -9.32 11.49
N ARG A 105 -11.13 -8.35 12.27
CA ARG A 105 -12.44 -7.70 12.02
C ARG A 105 -12.50 -6.98 10.67
N TRP A 106 -11.38 -6.47 10.21
CA TRP A 106 -11.19 -5.91 8.88
C TRP A 106 -9.71 -5.95 8.49
N ARG A 107 -9.48 -5.92 7.19
CA ARG A 107 -8.15 -5.86 6.58
C ARG A 107 -7.95 -4.50 5.92
N GLY A 108 -6.84 -3.85 6.23
CA GLY A 108 -6.39 -2.64 5.56
C GLY A 108 -5.10 -2.89 4.79
N ILE A 109 -4.86 -2.07 3.77
CA ILE A 109 -3.59 -2.01 3.06
C ILE A 109 -3.06 -0.58 3.10
N ALA A 110 -1.77 -0.41 3.36
CA ALA A 110 -1.15 0.89 3.48
C ALA A 110 0.19 0.95 2.77
N GLY A 111 0.58 2.13 2.36
CA GLY A 111 1.89 2.37 1.80
C GLY A 111 2.22 3.84 1.63
N TYR A 112 3.52 4.11 1.54
CA TYR A 112 4.08 5.43 1.24
C TYR A 112 4.54 5.47 -0.21
N SER A 113 4.41 6.62 -0.88
CA SER A 113 4.88 6.83 -2.24
C SER A 113 4.28 5.82 -3.24
N LEU A 114 5.09 5.02 -3.94
CA LEU A 114 4.62 4.03 -4.90
C LEU A 114 3.80 2.90 -4.23
N ALA A 115 4.13 2.53 -3.00
CA ALA A 115 3.30 1.60 -2.21
C ALA A 115 1.94 2.22 -1.81
N GLY A 116 1.84 3.56 -1.71
CA GLY A 116 0.57 4.26 -1.54
C GLY A 116 -0.30 4.21 -2.79
N LEU A 117 0.30 4.27 -3.98
CA LEU A 117 -0.36 3.99 -5.25
C LEU A 117 -0.87 2.54 -5.30
N PHE A 118 0.01 1.58 -4.97
CA PHE A 118 -0.33 0.16 -4.93
C PHE A 118 -1.48 -0.14 -3.96
N ALA A 119 -1.52 0.53 -2.79
CA ALA A 119 -2.60 0.35 -1.83
C ALA A 119 -3.98 0.73 -2.40
N LEU A 120 -4.05 1.79 -3.20
CA LEU A 120 -5.28 2.16 -3.91
C LEU A 120 -5.57 1.18 -5.04
N TYR A 121 -4.57 0.84 -5.86
CA TYR A 121 -4.71 -0.12 -6.95
C TYR A 121 -5.28 -1.47 -6.47
N ALA A 122 -4.83 -1.94 -5.31
CA ALA A 122 -5.29 -3.17 -4.69
C ALA A 122 -6.81 -3.20 -4.46
N LEU A 123 -7.46 -2.06 -4.17
CA LEU A 123 -8.92 -1.98 -4.01
C LEU A 123 -9.68 -2.25 -5.32
N TYR A 124 -9.08 -1.93 -6.47
CA TYR A 124 -9.68 -2.17 -7.79
C TYR A 124 -9.46 -3.59 -8.29
N LYS A 125 -8.47 -4.30 -7.77
CA LYS A 125 -8.07 -5.64 -8.23
C LYS A 125 -8.50 -6.76 -7.29
N SER A 126 -8.79 -6.44 -6.00
CA SER A 126 -9.13 -7.43 -4.97
C SER A 126 -10.17 -6.88 -4.00
N ASP A 127 -11.00 -7.73 -3.47
CA ASP A 127 -12.03 -7.44 -2.46
C ASP A 127 -11.59 -7.78 -1.02
N VAL A 128 -10.35 -8.29 -0.84
CA VAL A 128 -9.85 -8.73 0.47
C VAL A 128 -9.60 -7.57 1.44
N PHE A 129 -9.37 -6.35 0.92
CA PHE A 129 -9.14 -5.16 1.72
C PHE A 129 -10.38 -4.28 1.76
N SER A 130 -10.84 -3.92 2.96
CA SER A 130 -11.95 -2.98 3.14
C SER A 130 -11.47 -1.55 3.44
N ARG A 131 -10.18 -1.36 3.70
CA ARG A 131 -9.59 -0.05 3.99
C ARG A 131 -8.25 0.12 3.30
N ALA A 132 -7.93 1.35 2.91
CA ALA A 132 -6.63 1.68 2.34
C ALA A 132 -6.08 2.98 2.91
N ALA A 133 -4.75 3.10 2.94
CA ALA A 133 -4.06 4.33 3.24
C ALA A 133 -2.96 4.59 2.19
N SER A 134 -3.15 5.68 1.45
CA SER A 134 -2.19 6.21 0.47
C SER A 134 -1.47 7.40 1.08
N VAL A 135 -0.31 7.16 1.67
CA VAL A 135 0.49 8.19 2.33
C VAL A 135 1.47 8.78 1.33
N SER A 136 1.31 10.06 1.00
CA SER A 136 2.09 10.71 -0.08
C SER A 136 2.18 9.83 -1.33
N GLY A 137 1.05 9.22 -1.70
CA GLY A 137 0.98 8.23 -2.77
C GLY A 137 1.43 8.81 -4.11
N SER A 138 2.14 8.03 -4.91
CA SER A 138 2.61 8.41 -6.25
C SER A 138 1.46 8.54 -7.26
N LEU A 139 0.40 9.30 -6.91
CA LEU A 139 -0.81 9.47 -7.73
C LEU A 139 -0.58 10.32 -8.99
N TRP A 140 0.66 10.77 -9.19
CA TRP A 140 1.16 11.28 -10.45
C TRP A 140 1.45 10.19 -11.49
N PHE A 141 1.38 8.91 -11.13
CA PHE A 141 1.71 7.80 -12.01
C PHE A 141 0.85 7.84 -13.28
N PRO A 142 1.47 7.83 -14.49
CA PRO A 142 0.76 8.07 -15.74
C PRO A 142 -0.38 7.09 -15.97
N GLY A 143 -1.57 7.61 -16.30
CA GLY A 143 -2.77 6.82 -16.54
C GLY A 143 -3.53 6.36 -15.30
N PHE A 144 -2.99 6.55 -14.07
CA PHE A 144 -3.66 6.03 -12.87
C PHE A 144 -4.94 6.78 -12.52
N ARG A 145 -4.97 8.10 -12.71
CA ARG A 145 -6.19 8.90 -12.54
C ARG A 145 -7.30 8.41 -13.47
N GLU A 146 -7.00 8.28 -14.74
CA GLU A 146 -7.92 7.79 -15.77
C GLU A 146 -8.42 6.37 -15.46
N TYR A 147 -7.53 5.52 -14.97
CA TYR A 147 -7.89 4.17 -14.53
C TYR A 147 -8.90 4.21 -13.39
N VAL A 148 -8.67 5.01 -12.36
CA VAL A 148 -9.57 5.16 -11.20
C VAL A 148 -10.95 5.67 -11.63
N PHE A 149 -11.00 6.65 -12.54
CA PHE A 149 -12.27 7.24 -13.02
C PHE A 149 -13.05 6.32 -13.97
N SER A 150 -12.39 5.36 -14.61
CA SER A 150 -13.01 4.43 -15.57
C SER A 150 -13.35 3.06 -14.98
N HIS A 151 -12.95 2.76 -13.74
CA HIS A 151 -13.16 1.49 -13.09
C HIS A 151 -13.83 1.68 -11.72
N ALA A 152 -14.54 0.66 -11.26
CA ALA A 152 -15.04 0.61 -9.89
C ALA A 152 -14.17 -0.31 -9.02
N PRO A 153 -14.00 -0.02 -7.73
CA PRO A 153 -13.38 -0.95 -6.80
C PRO A 153 -14.13 -2.30 -6.77
N LYS A 154 -13.40 -3.40 -6.54
CA LYS A 154 -13.98 -4.75 -6.44
C LYS A 154 -15.02 -4.88 -5.32
N ARG A 155 -14.85 -4.10 -4.27
CA ARG A 155 -15.87 -3.82 -3.24
C ARG A 155 -15.78 -2.35 -2.85
N ARG A 156 -16.88 -1.77 -2.40
CA ARG A 156 -16.86 -0.42 -1.82
C ARG A 156 -15.99 -0.43 -0.54
N PRO A 157 -14.91 0.36 -0.48
CA PRO A 157 -14.09 0.43 0.72
C PRO A 157 -14.85 1.12 1.86
N ASP A 158 -14.62 0.67 3.10
CA ASP A 158 -15.21 1.30 4.28
C ASP A 158 -14.56 2.65 4.58
N ARG A 159 -13.25 2.74 4.37
CA ARG A 159 -12.44 3.95 4.57
C ARG A 159 -11.24 3.96 3.64
N VAL A 160 -10.94 5.11 3.08
CA VAL A 160 -9.69 5.38 2.38
C VAL A 160 -9.07 6.65 2.96
N TYR A 161 -7.81 6.56 3.36
CA TYR A 161 -7.03 7.70 3.83
C TYR A 161 -6.09 8.17 2.74
N PHE A 162 -6.01 9.47 2.56
CA PHE A 162 -5.05 10.11 1.67
C PHE A 162 -4.24 11.16 2.42
N SER A 163 -2.97 11.27 2.09
CA SER A 163 -2.16 12.44 2.41
C SER A 163 -1.25 12.78 1.25
N VAL A 164 -0.94 14.07 1.15
CA VAL A 164 0.06 14.61 0.22
C VAL A 164 0.72 15.81 0.90
N GLY A 165 2.03 15.91 0.81
CA GLY A 165 2.77 17.02 1.38
C GLY A 165 2.56 18.31 0.57
N ASP A 166 2.51 19.48 1.24
CA ASP A 166 2.27 20.80 0.65
C ASP A 166 3.36 21.25 -0.36
N ARG A 167 4.48 20.53 -0.41
CA ARG A 167 5.61 20.81 -1.30
C ARG A 167 5.81 19.76 -2.39
N GLU A 168 5.08 18.67 -2.38
CA GLU A 168 5.31 17.56 -3.32
C GLU A 168 5.02 17.96 -4.78
N SER A 169 4.03 18.82 -5.01
CA SER A 169 3.74 19.38 -6.33
C SER A 169 4.70 20.50 -6.75
N LYS A 170 5.51 21.06 -5.81
CA LYS A 170 6.48 22.12 -6.07
C LYS A 170 7.80 21.55 -6.63
N THR A 171 7.75 20.93 -7.79
CA THR A 171 8.87 20.29 -8.47
C THR A 171 8.97 20.80 -9.91
N LYS A 172 10.14 20.66 -10.54
CA LYS A 172 10.33 20.97 -11.97
C LYS A 172 9.87 19.84 -12.90
N ASN A 173 9.54 18.68 -12.36
CA ASN A 173 9.07 17.55 -13.14
C ASN A 173 7.56 17.68 -13.39
N PRO A 174 7.10 17.86 -14.66
CA PRO A 174 5.70 18.13 -14.97
C PRO A 174 4.77 16.98 -14.59
N VAL A 175 5.25 15.74 -14.62
CA VAL A 175 4.46 14.57 -14.21
C VAL A 175 4.21 14.60 -12.70
N ARG A 176 5.23 14.85 -11.89
CA ARG A 176 5.08 14.92 -10.44
C ARG A 176 4.27 16.12 -9.94
N GLN A 177 4.25 17.22 -10.69
CA GLN A 177 3.44 18.40 -10.34
C GLN A 177 1.95 18.05 -10.20
N THR A 178 1.47 17.02 -10.90
CA THR A 178 0.07 16.59 -10.89
C THR A 178 -0.35 15.87 -9.60
N VAL A 179 0.59 15.51 -8.70
CA VAL A 179 0.30 14.66 -7.55
C VAL A 179 -0.80 15.22 -6.65
N GLN A 180 -0.77 16.51 -6.35
CA GLN A 180 -1.75 17.14 -5.47
C GLN A 180 -3.15 17.17 -6.13
N GLU A 181 -3.22 17.60 -7.39
CA GLU A 181 -4.47 17.63 -8.16
C GLU A 181 -5.08 16.22 -8.27
N ASN A 182 -4.27 15.23 -8.65
CA ASN A 182 -4.73 13.85 -8.77
C ASN A 182 -5.19 13.27 -7.44
N THR A 183 -4.47 13.56 -6.34
CA THR A 183 -4.86 13.12 -4.99
C THR A 183 -6.23 13.68 -4.60
N VAL A 184 -6.44 14.98 -4.80
CA VAL A 184 -7.73 15.63 -4.50
C VAL A 184 -8.84 15.07 -5.36
N ALA A 185 -8.61 14.91 -6.67
CA ALA A 185 -9.59 14.37 -7.60
C ALA A 185 -10.00 12.93 -7.25
N ILE A 186 -9.03 12.06 -6.94
CA ILE A 186 -9.29 10.66 -6.56
C ILE A 186 -9.97 10.57 -5.19
N CYS A 187 -9.62 11.44 -4.25
CA CYS A 187 -10.26 11.47 -2.92
C CYS A 187 -11.75 11.85 -2.98
N GLY A 188 -12.19 12.54 -4.03
CA GLY A 188 -13.57 12.98 -4.20
C GLY A 188 -14.53 11.95 -4.79
N ILE A 189 -14.06 10.74 -5.11
CA ILE A 189 -14.87 9.62 -5.64
C ILE A 189 -15.32 8.73 -4.47
#